data_def26a7694de65b59b4860dd53063b23
#
_entry.id   def26a7694de65b59b4860dd53063b23
#
_cell.length_a   1.000
_cell.length_b   1.000
_cell.length_c   1.000
_cell.angle_alpha   90.00
_cell.angle_beta   90.00
_cell.angle_gamma   90.00
#
_symmetry.space_group_name_H-M   'P 1'
#
loop_
_entity.id
_entity.type
_entity.pdbx_description
1 polymer ?
#
loop_
_entity_poly.entity_id
_entity_poly.type
_entity_poly.pdbx_seq_one_letter_code
_entity_poly.pdbx_strand_id
1 'polypeptide(L)'
;MEFEHTTLSNGLTIVGEVNASALSAAVGFFVRTGSRDETDGISGVSHFLEHMMFKGTDKLSAGEVNEAFDRLGANYNAFTSEENTVYYAAVLPEYLLEVTGLWSRLMRPSLRRDDFDIEKNVIKEEIAMYQDLPQFDVMDRCKSLHFKDHPCGHTVLGTAESITALAAEQMRSYFGNRYAPNNMVLACCGNFDFDALCSLTESKCGKWTPSDVTRELSFYAGSKDKQRTEKANLVREHICLLSQAVSMQDERRFATSLLAIIAGDSTGSRYFWALVDPAIAETAAMQYESMDGVGALYSYICCGSENISKVMKILEAIFEDLTTKGVSEDELQKAKNKVLSALTIKCEQPIGRLTNLGFNWVYLQRYRSMAEDVEAIKGVTTDDINAVIREFNPGDFTQLSIGPVQSRLD
;
A
#
# COMPACT_ATOMS: atom_id res chain seq x y z
N MET A 1 17.52 16.05 12.56
CA MET A 1 16.91 15.86 11.24
C MET A 1 16.28 17.18 10.84
N GLU A 2 16.57 17.66 9.67
CA GLU A 2 16.08 18.94 9.13
C GLU A 2 15.16 18.65 7.94
N PHE A 3 13.97 19.27 7.94
CA PHE A 3 13.02 19.11 6.84
C PHE A 3 13.14 20.30 5.90
N GLU A 4 13.27 19.98 4.62
CA GLU A 4 13.31 20.96 3.55
C GLU A 4 12.35 20.55 2.43
N HIS A 5 11.80 21.51 1.71
CA HIS A 5 10.97 21.24 0.55
C HIS A 5 10.98 22.40 -0.46
N THR A 6 10.75 22.06 -1.70
CA THR A 6 10.55 23.04 -2.79
C THR A 6 9.63 22.45 -3.86
N THR A 7 9.02 23.29 -4.67
CA THR A 7 8.23 22.87 -5.83
C THR A 7 8.78 23.56 -7.08
N LEU A 8 9.13 22.76 -8.07
CA LEU A 8 9.61 23.25 -9.35
C LEU A 8 8.49 23.97 -10.13
N SER A 9 8.87 24.78 -11.11
CA SER A 9 7.92 25.57 -11.91
C SER A 9 6.89 24.72 -12.65
N ASN A 10 7.19 23.44 -12.90
CA ASN A 10 6.28 22.47 -13.53
C ASN A 10 5.42 21.66 -12.53
N GLY A 11 5.49 22.00 -11.24
CA GLY A 11 4.67 21.39 -10.19
C GLY A 11 5.27 20.15 -9.52
N LEU A 12 6.46 19.65 -9.93
CA LEU A 12 7.13 18.56 -9.22
C LEU A 12 7.58 19.06 -7.83
N THR A 13 7.10 18.43 -6.79
CA THR A 13 7.50 18.74 -5.42
C THR A 13 8.66 17.85 -4.98
N ILE A 14 9.67 18.46 -4.37
CA ILE A 14 10.83 17.80 -3.77
C ILE A 14 10.73 17.99 -2.27
N VAL A 15 10.77 16.90 -1.52
CA VAL A 15 10.74 16.90 -0.05
C VAL A 15 11.94 16.15 0.49
N GLY A 16 12.62 16.72 1.45
CA GLY A 16 13.83 16.20 2.04
C GLY A 16 13.80 16.14 3.55
N GLU A 17 14.28 15.06 4.14
CA GLU A 17 14.59 14.98 5.55
C GLU A 17 16.07 14.66 5.72
N VAL A 18 16.87 15.71 5.93
CA VAL A 18 18.33 15.63 6.02
C VAL A 18 18.77 15.14 7.41
N ASN A 19 19.59 14.11 7.42
CA ASN A 19 20.21 13.57 8.61
C ASN A 19 21.71 13.32 8.37
N ALA A 20 22.54 14.29 8.69
CA ALA A 20 24.00 14.20 8.50
C ALA A 20 24.68 13.06 9.27
N SER A 21 24.02 12.47 10.27
CA SER A 21 24.52 11.32 11.02
C SER A 21 24.16 9.97 10.39
N ALA A 22 23.30 9.95 9.37
CA ALA A 22 22.96 8.72 8.68
C ALA A 22 24.12 8.24 7.79
N LEU A 23 24.33 6.92 7.75
CA LEU A 23 25.38 6.28 6.93
C LEU A 23 24.89 5.94 5.52
N SER A 24 23.61 6.15 5.23
CA SER A 24 23.00 5.93 3.93
C SER A 24 22.02 7.06 3.60
N ALA A 25 21.57 7.08 2.36
CA ALA A 25 20.51 7.94 1.90
C ALA A 25 19.52 7.14 1.04
N ALA A 26 18.27 7.56 1.04
CA ALA A 26 17.21 6.94 0.25
C ALA A 26 16.44 8.01 -0.51
N VAL A 27 16.09 7.73 -1.74
CA VAL A 27 15.33 8.60 -2.64
C VAL A 27 14.23 7.82 -3.35
N GLY A 28 13.08 8.47 -3.60
CA GLY A 28 12.02 7.83 -4.36
C GLY A 28 11.08 8.81 -5.02
N PHE A 29 10.57 8.42 -6.19
CA PHE A 29 9.45 9.07 -6.86
C PHE A 29 8.15 8.42 -6.42
N PHE A 30 7.28 9.20 -5.85
CA PHE A 30 5.92 8.82 -5.47
C PHE A 30 4.96 9.39 -6.50
N VAL A 31 4.39 8.53 -7.31
CA VAL A 31 3.41 8.92 -8.33
C VAL A 31 2.03 8.66 -7.77
N ARG A 32 1.17 9.69 -7.74
CA ARG A 32 -0.21 9.58 -7.26
C ARG A 32 -1.08 8.92 -8.33
N THR A 33 -0.82 7.63 -8.57
CA THR A 33 -1.56 6.81 -9.52
C THR A 33 -1.46 5.33 -9.15
N GLY A 34 -2.57 4.62 -9.31
CA GLY A 34 -2.70 3.20 -9.06
C GLY A 34 -4.01 2.68 -9.65
N SER A 35 -4.44 1.48 -9.26
CA SER A 35 -5.65 0.86 -9.83
C SER A 35 -6.92 1.68 -9.64
N ARG A 36 -7.01 2.49 -8.58
CA ARG A 36 -8.10 3.43 -8.34
C ARG A 36 -8.29 4.45 -9.47
N ASP A 37 -7.22 4.81 -10.16
CA ASP A 37 -7.22 5.83 -11.21
C ASP A 37 -7.46 5.24 -12.60
N GLU A 38 -7.69 3.94 -12.68
CA GLU A 38 -7.94 3.21 -13.92
C GLU A 38 -9.43 3.17 -14.25
N THR A 39 -9.73 2.98 -15.53
CA THR A 39 -11.07 2.63 -16.00
C THR A 39 -11.09 1.14 -16.35
N ASP A 40 -12.28 0.54 -16.43
CA ASP A 40 -12.45 -0.89 -16.77
C ASP A 40 -11.68 -1.30 -18.05
N GLY A 41 -11.59 -0.40 -19.02
CA GLY A 41 -10.93 -0.66 -20.31
C GLY A 41 -9.39 -0.70 -20.23
N ILE A 42 -8.79 -0.33 -19.10
CA ILE A 42 -7.33 -0.28 -18.88
C ILE A 42 -6.92 -0.87 -17.53
N SER A 43 -7.76 -1.70 -16.93
CA SER A 43 -7.49 -2.31 -15.63
C SER A 43 -6.16 -3.09 -15.63
N GLY A 44 -5.31 -2.79 -14.64
CA GLY A 44 -3.95 -3.30 -14.49
C GLY A 44 -2.86 -2.47 -15.16
N VAL A 45 -3.22 -1.35 -15.82
CA VAL A 45 -2.23 -0.53 -16.56
C VAL A 45 -1.19 0.11 -15.63
N SER A 46 -1.53 0.46 -14.40
CA SER A 46 -0.59 1.07 -13.45
C SER A 46 0.52 0.10 -13.07
N HIS A 47 0.16 -1.12 -12.72
CA HIS A 47 1.10 -2.20 -12.41
C HIS A 47 1.93 -2.58 -13.65
N PHE A 48 1.31 -2.68 -14.81
CA PHE A 48 2.02 -2.95 -16.04
C PHE A 48 3.04 -1.84 -16.37
N LEU A 49 2.68 -0.57 -16.14
CA LEU A 49 3.63 0.55 -16.29
C LEU A 49 4.81 0.43 -15.34
N GLU A 50 4.61 -0.03 -14.11
CA GLU A 50 5.70 -0.26 -13.16
C GLU A 50 6.74 -1.20 -13.78
N HIS A 51 6.34 -2.34 -14.34
CA HIS A 51 7.21 -3.28 -15.04
C HIS A 51 7.92 -2.63 -16.23
N MET A 52 7.19 -1.85 -17.01
CA MET A 52 7.74 -1.20 -18.22
C MET A 52 8.79 -0.14 -17.90
N MET A 53 8.79 0.46 -16.71
CA MET A 53 9.83 1.40 -16.27
C MET A 53 11.21 0.76 -16.24
N PHE A 54 11.30 -0.53 -15.90
CA PHE A 54 12.57 -1.27 -15.86
C PHE A 54 13.02 -1.81 -17.22
N LYS A 55 12.19 -1.70 -18.26
CA LYS A 55 12.57 -2.09 -19.63
C LYS A 55 13.48 -1.05 -20.31
N GLY A 56 13.74 0.06 -19.64
CA GLY A 56 14.71 1.06 -20.04
C GLY A 56 14.14 2.23 -20.84
N THR A 57 15.03 2.99 -21.42
CA THR A 57 14.74 4.25 -22.13
C THR A 57 15.26 4.16 -23.57
N ASP A 58 15.12 5.23 -24.34
CA ASP A 58 15.73 5.30 -25.69
C ASP A 58 17.26 5.14 -25.69
N LYS A 59 17.90 5.34 -24.51
CA LYS A 59 19.36 5.30 -24.34
C LYS A 59 19.87 4.15 -23.48
N LEU A 60 19.00 3.43 -22.80
CA LEU A 60 19.35 2.34 -21.90
C LEU A 60 18.44 1.16 -22.17
N SER A 61 19.03 -0.01 -22.35
CA SER A 61 18.34 -1.29 -22.34
C SER A 61 18.02 -1.72 -20.89
N ALA A 62 17.16 -2.72 -20.72
CA ALA A 62 16.85 -3.29 -19.40
C ALA A 62 18.11 -3.84 -18.69
N GLY A 63 19.03 -4.49 -19.43
CA GLY A 63 20.29 -4.97 -18.88
C GLY A 63 21.18 -3.85 -18.36
N GLU A 64 21.31 -2.75 -19.11
CA GLU A 64 22.08 -1.57 -18.69
C GLU A 64 21.45 -0.83 -17.51
N VAL A 65 20.12 -0.87 -17.36
CA VAL A 65 19.43 -0.34 -16.17
C VAL A 65 19.84 -1.14 -14.92
N ASN A 66 19.77 -2.46 -14.98
CA ASN A 66 20.17 -3.32 -13.84
C ASN A 66 21.65 -3.11 -13.51
N GLU A 67 22.53 -3.12 -14.52
CA GLU A 67 23.97 -2.88 -14.32
C GLU A 67 24.26 -1.50 -13.71
N ALA A 68 23.46 -0.47 -14.06
CA ALA A 68 23.63 0.86 -13.49
C ALA A 68 23.28 0.89 -12.00
N PHE A 69 22.21 0.23 -11.57
CA PHE A 69 21.87 0.09 -10.15
C PHE A 69 22.89 -0.75 -9.39
N ASP A 70 23.36 -1.86 -9.98
CA ASP A 70 24.37 -2.74 -9.36
C ASP A 70 25.70 -2.00 -9.12
N ARG A 71 26.15 -1.17 -10.07
CA ARG A 71 27.36 -0.36 -9.92
C ARG A 71 27.28 0.62 -8.74
N LEU A 72 26.08 1.12 -8.43
CA LEU A 72 25.82 2.03 -7.31
C LEU A 72 25.65 1.27 -5.98
N GLY A 73 25.60 -0.06 -6.01
CA GLY A 73 25.23 -0.87 -4.85
C GLY A 73 23.85 -0.52 -4.30
N ALA A 74 22.93 -0.14 -5.20
CA ALA A 74 21.62 0.34 -4.82
C ALA A 74 20.72 -0.81 -4.36
N ASN A 75 20.09 -0.64 -3.20
CA ASN A 75 18.92 -1.42 -2.84
C ASN A 75 17.70 -0.70 -3.39
N TYR A 76 17.18 -1.17 -4.52
CA TYR A 76 16.09 -0.51 -5.25
C TYR A 76 14.92 -1.45 -5.48
N ASN A 77 13.73 -0.86 -5.58
CA ASN A 77 12.51 -1.57 -5.93
C ASN A 77 11.44 -0.57 -6.40
N ALA A 78 10.31 -1.11 -6.84
CA ALA A 78 9.08 -0.37 -7.06
C ALA A 78 7.90 -1.17 -6.51
N PHE A 79 6.77 -0.51 -6.32
CA PHE A 79 5.50 -1.16 -6.04
C PHE A 79 4.34 -0.28 -6.49
N THR A 80 3.26 -0.94 -6.89
CA THR A 80 1.97 -0.32 -7.21
C THR A 80 0.94 -0.74 -6.19
N SER A 81 0.17 0.23 -5.72
CA SER A 81 -1.02 0.01 -4.88
C SER A 81 -2.27 0.53 -5.59
N GLU A 82 -3.38 0.58 -4.88
CA GLU A 82 -4.62 1.17 -5.39
C GLU A 82 -4.44 2.64 -5.78
N GLU A 83 -3.61 3.38 -5.07
CA GLU A 83 -3.54 4.84 -5.17
C GLU A 83 -2.19 5.40 -5.58
N ASN A 84 -1.13 4.62 -5.43
CA ASN A 84 0.22 5.11 -5.65
C ASN A 84 1.09 4.08 -6.33
N THR A 85 1.99 4.56 -7.20
CA THR A 85 3.12 3.79 -7.71
C THR A 85 4.40 4.47 -7.24
N VAL A 86 5.27 3.71 -6.56
CA VAL A 86 6.47 4.24 -5.92
C VAL A 86 7.71 3.55 -6.47
N TYR A 87 8.70 4.34 -6.87
CA TYR A 87 10.01 3.89 -7.34
C TYR A 87 11.07 4.44 -6.42
N TYR A 88 11.88 3.59 -5.81
CA TYR A 88 12.81 4.04 -4.78
C TYR A 88 14.15 3.30 -4.81
N ALA A 89 15.15 3.92 -4.23
CA ALA A 89 16.45 3.30 -3.97
C ALA A 89 17.05 3.83 -2.66
N ALA A 90 17.82 2.96 -2.00
CA ALA A 90 18.71 3.32 -0.91
C ALA A 90 20.15 3.02 -1.33
N VAL A 91 21.06 3.95 -1.04
CA VAL A 91 22.47 3.92 -1.46
C VAL A 91 23.36 4.52 -0.37
N LEU A 92 24.68 4.40 -0.55
CA LEU A 92 25.61 5.24 0.19
C LEU A 92 25.46 6.70 -0.22
N PRO A 93 25.71 7.67 0.69
CA PRO A 93 25.46 9.11 0.45
C PRO A 93 26.09 9.66 -0.83
N GLU A 94 27.32 9.23 -1.18
CA GLU A 94 28.06 9.65 -2.35
C GLU A 94 27.41 9.29 -3.67
N TYR A 95 26.53 8.26 -3.68
CA TYR A 95 25.84 7.78 -4.89
C TYR A 95 24.42 8.32 -5.02
N LEU A 96 23.91 9.13 -4.06
CA LEU A 96 22.52 9.58 -4.08
C LEU A 96 22.17 10.37 -5.32
N LEU A 97 23.00 11.33 -5.70
CA LEU A 97 22.73 12.14 -6.88
C LEU A 97 22.76 11.31 -8.17
N GLU A 98 23.65 10.31 -8.25
CA GLU A 98 23.74 9.45 -9.43
C GLU A 98 22.51 8.55 -9.55
N VAL A 99 22.06 7.91 -8.46
CA VAL A 99 20.84 7.09 -8.48
C VAL A 99 19.57 7.92 -8.72
N THR A 100 19.52 9.17 -8.20
CA THR A 100 18.43 10.11 -8.51
C THR A 100 18.42 10.46 -9.99
N GLY A 101 19.59 10.69 -10.58
CA GLY A 101 19.73 10.91 -12.03
C GLY A 101 19.34 9.71 -12.88
N LEU A 102 19.57 8.48 -12.39
CA LEU A 102 19.12 7.24 -13.03
C LEU A 102 17.60 7.13 -12.97
N TRP A 103 16.98 7.27 -11.79
CA TRP A 103 15.53 7.29 -11.64
C TRP A 103 14.86 8.37 -12.50
N SER A 104 15.40 9.59 -12.52
CA SER A 104 14.85 10.68 -13.35
C SER A 104 14.83 10.32 -14.86
N ARG A 105 15.77 9.51 -15.34
CA ARG A 105 15.75 8.98 -16.71
C ARG A 105 14.69 7.92 -16.88
N LEU A 106 14.59 6.97 -15.92
CA LEU A 106 13.62 5.88 -15.96
C LEU A 106 12.18 6.36 -15.85
N MET A 107 11.94 7.49 -15.15
CA MET A 107 10.61 8.14 -15.13
C MET A 107 10.16 8.65 -16.52
N ARG A 108 10.95 8.45 -17.58
CA ARG A 108 10.60 8.70 -18.98
C ARG A 108 11.03 7.49 -19.83
N PRO A 109 10.31 6.34 -19.65
CA PRO A 109 10.62 5.10 -20.33
C PRO A 109 10.29 5.20 -21.81
N SER A 110 10.93 4.36 -22.62
CA SER A 110 10.66 4.29 -24.06
C SER A 110 9.33 3.63 -24.41
N LEU A 111 8.75 2.82 -23.53
CA LEU A 111 7.51 2.04 -23.73
C LEU A 111 7.47 1.35 -25.10
N ARG A 112 8.57 0.63 -25.44
CA ARG A 112 8.70 -0.05 -26.74
C ARG A 112 7.62 -1.10 -26.90
N ARG A 113 7.12 -1.25 -28.13
CA ARG A 113 6.06 -2.20 -28.44
C ARG A 113 6.49 -3.65 -28.17
N ASP A 114 7.71 -4.01 -28.53
CA ASP A 114 8.21 -5.37 -28.35
C ASP A 114 8.32 -5.73 -26.86
N ASP A 115 8.80 -4.81 -26.02
CA ASP A 115 8.86 -4.99 -24.57
C ASP A 115 7.45 -5.14 -23.99
N PHE A 116 6.49 -4.33 -24.45
CA PHE A 116 5.11 -4.40 -24.02
C PHE A 116 4.46 -5.76 -24.36
N ASP A 117 4.66 -6.25 -25.57
CA ASP A 117 4.09 -7.53 -26.01
C ASP A 117 4.69 -8.72 -25.27
N ILE A 118 5.99 -8.66 -24.89
CA ILE A 118 6.64 -9.66 -24.05
C ILE A 118 6.10 -9.59 -22.62
N GLU A 119 6.05 -8.39 -22.05
CA GLU A 119 5.68 -8.20 -20.64
C GLU A 119 4.23 -8.55 -20.35
N LYS A 120 3.33 -8.43 -21.34
CA LYS A 120 1.96 -8.96 -21.23
C LYS A 120 1.91 -10.40 -20.73
N ASN A 121 2.78 -11.25 -21.21
CA ASN A 121 2.81 -12.65 -20.80
C ASN A 121 3.34 -12.79 -19.37
N VAL A 122 4.36 -12.00 -19.01
CA VAL A 122 4.88 -11.98 -17.62
C VAL A 122 3.80 -11.58 -16.63
N ILE A 123 3.06 -10.50 -16.91
CA ILE A 123 1.96 -10.04 -16.04
C ILE A 123 0.85 -11.10 -15.93
N LYS A 124 0.51 -11.78 -17.03
CA LYS A 124 -0.51 -12.84 -17.00
C LYS A 124 -0.09 -14.03 -16.13
N GLU A 125 1.17 -14.43 -16.20
CA GLU A 125 1.73 -15.48 -15.34
C GLU A 125 1.74 -15.03 -13.88
N GLU A 126 2.03 -13.76 -13.62
CA GLU A 126 1.98 -13.19 -12.27
C GLU A 126 0.55 -13.18 -11.71
N ILE A 127 -0.44 -12.77 -12.51
CA ILE A 127 -1.86 -12.85 -12.13
C ILE A 127 -2.23 -14.30 -11.75
N ALA A 128 -1.84 -15.26 -12.58
CA ALA A 128 -2.10 -16.68 -12.30
C ALA A 128 -1.44 -17.13 -10.99
N MET A 129 -0.20 -16.74 -10.77
CA MET A 129 0.54 -17.02 -9.53
C MET A 129 -0.19 -16.46 -8.30
N TYR A 130 -0.65 -15.21 -8.31
CA TYR A 130 -1.37 -14.61 -7.19
C TYR A 130 -2.75 -15.26 -6.98
N GLN A 131 -3.43 -15.65 -8.05
CA GLN A 131 -4.67 -16.43 -7.95
C GLN A 131 -4.44 -17.81 -7.33
N ASP A 132 -3.27 -18.42 -7.50
CA ASP A 132 -2.90 -19.69 -6.86
C ASP A 132 -2.52 -19.53 -5.38
N LEU A 133 -2.32 -18.31 -4.89
CA LEU A 133 -2.06 -17.98 -3.49
C LEU A 133 -3.38 -17.59 -2.78
N PRO A 134 -4.02 -18.48 -2.02
CA PRO A 134 -5.39 -18.27 -1.52
C PRO A 134 -5.53 -17.05 -0.61
N GLN A 135 -4.46 -16.69 0.08
CA GLN A 135 -4.42 -15.51 0.93
C GLN A 135 -4.61 -14.23 0.12
N PHE A 136 -3.92 -14.11 -1.01
CA PHE A 136 -4.02 -12.94 -1.87
C PHE A 136 -5.34 -12.95 -2.66
N ASP A 137 -5.73 -14.11 -3.22
CA ASP A 137 -6.99 -14.26 -3.97
C ASP A 137 -8.21 -13.88 -3.12
N VAL A 138 -8.27 -14.33 -1.86
CA VAL A 138 -9.38 -14.00 -0.96
C VAL A 138 -9.42 -12.51 -0.60
N MET A 139 -8.26 -11.90 -0.39
CA MET A 139 -8.18 -10.47 -0.03
C MET A 139 -8.57 -9.57 -1.20
N ASP A 140 -8.03 -9.79 -2.39
CA ASP A 140 -8.34 -9.00 -3.59
C ASP A 140 -9.82 -9.09 -3.96
N ARG A 141 -10.37 -10.30 -3.97
CA ARG A 141 -11.81 -10.51 -4.26
C ARG A 141 -12.72 -9.97 -3.17
N CYS A 142 -12.32 -10.05 -1.89
CA CYS A 142 -13.08 -9.45 -0.80
C CYS A 142 -13.11 -7.93 -0.91
N LYS A 143 -12.00 -7.32 -1.32
CA LYS A 143 -11.90 -5.88 -1.59
C LYS A 143 -12.87 -5.48 -2.70
N SER A 144 -12.87 -6.18 -3.83
CA SER A 144 -13.82 -5.93 -4.91
C SER A 144 -15.27 -6.12 -4.48
N LEU A 145 -15.58 -7.12 -3.65
CA LEU A 145 -16.91 -7.33 -3.08
C LEU A 145 -17.32 -6.21 -2.11
N HIS A 146 -16.37 -5.69 -1.33
CA HIS A 146 -16.61 -4.62 -0.37
C HIS A 146 -16.87 -3.29 -1.04
N PHE A 147 -16.02 -2.90 -1.98
CA PHE A 147 -16.06 -1.59 -2.62
C PHE A 147 -16.97 -1.54 -3.85
N LYS A 148 -17.33 -2.69 -4.46
CA LYS A 148 -18.19 -2.77 -5.66
C LYS A 148 -17.73 -1.81 -6.77
N ASP A 149 -18.60 -0.89 -7.18
CA ASP A 149 -18.34 0.10 -8.24
C ASP A 149 -17.44 1.25 -7.78
N HIS A 150 -17.04 1.30 -6.49
CA HIS A 150 -16.10 2.31 -6.02
C HIS A 150 -14.68 1.96 -6.48
N PRO A 151 -13.91 2.93 -7.02
CA PRO A 151 -12.61 2.64 -7.64
C PRO A 151 -11.56 1.97 -6.73
N CYS A 152 -11.67 2.09 -5.41
CA CYS A 152 -10.82 1.35 -4.47
C CYS A 152 -11.03 -0.19 -4.49
N GLY A 153 -12.07 -0.68 -5.17
CA GLY A 153 -12.33 -2.09 -5.41
C GLY A 153 -11.61 -2.68 -6.61
N HIS A 154 -10.95 -1.86 -7.41
CA HIS A 154 -10.18 -2.34 -8.57
C HIS A 154 -8.99 -3.18 -8.13
N THR A 155 -8.77 -4.31 -8.80
CA THR A 155 -7.57 -5.12 -8.60
C THR A 155 -6.34 -4.40 -9.15
N VAL A 156 -5.23 -4.44 -8.41
CA VAL A 156 -3.98 -3.77 -8.82
C VAL A 156 -3.37 -4.42 -10.05
N LEU A 157 -3.44 -5.75 -10.13
CA LEU A 157 -2.86 -6.52 -11.24
C LEU A 157 -3.70 -6.48 -12.53
N GLY A 158 -4.97 -6.07 -12.43
CA GLY A 158 -5.93 -6.30 -13.50
C GLY A 158 -6.36 -7.76 -13.57
N THR A 159 -6.93 -8.14 -14.70
CA THR A 159 -7.29 -9.52 -15.02
C THR A 159 -6.56 -10.01 -16.27
N ALA A 160 -6.50 -11.35 -16.47
CA ALA A 160 -5.89 -11.91 -17.68
C ALA A 160 -6.56 -11.36 -18.96
N GLU A 161 -7.88 -11.12 -18.90
CA GLU A 161 -8.67 -10.54 -19.99
C GLU A 161 -8.33 -9.07 -20.23
N SER A 162 -8.29 -8.24 -19.15
CA SER A 162 -7.98 -6.80 -19.27
C SER A 162 -6.56 -6.58 -19.80
N ILE A 163 -5.57 -7.33 -19.28
CA ILE A 163 -4.18 -7.28 -19.73
C ILE A 163 -4.06 -7.74 -21.18
N THR A 164 -4.79 -8.79 -21.59
CA THR A 164 -4.80 -9.24 -22.99
C THR A 164 -5.38 -8.20 -23.92
N ALA A 165 -6.44 -7.50 -23.52
CA ALA A 165 -7.11 -6.48 -24.32
C ALA A 165 -6.35 -5.14 -24.36
N LEU A 166 -5.54 -4.84 -23.35
CA LEU A 166 -4.81 -3.57 -23.23
C LEU A 166 -3.91 -3.33 -24.44
N ALA A 167 -4.00 -2.12 -25.01
CA ALA A 167 -3.15 -1.69 -26.12
C ALA A 167 -1.99 -0.79 -25.62
N ALA A 168 -0.84 -0.86 -26.29
CA ALA A 168 0.32 -0.04 -25.95
C ALA A 168 0.03 1.46 -26.02
N GLU A 169 -0.84 1.88 -26.92
CA GLU A 169 -1.27 3.27 -27.10
C GLU A 169 -2.11 3.75 -25.89
N GLN A 170 -2.97 2.89 -25.33
CA GLN A 170 -3.72 3.20 -24.11
C GLN A 170 -2.77 3.40 -22.91
N MET A 171 -1.76 2.52 -22.77
CA MET A 171 -0.72 2.67 -21.75
C MET A 171 0.07 3.97 -21.93
N ARG A 172 0.48 4.34 -23.16
CA ARG A 172 1.18 5.61 -23.43
C ARG A 172 0.31 6.82 -23.08
N SER A 173 -0.98 6.76 -23.41
CA SER A 173 -1.93 7.81 -23.07
C SER A 173 -2.10 7.95 -21.55
N TYR A 174 -2.24 6.84 -20.84
CA TYR A 174 -2.32 6.81 -19.38
C TYR A 174 -1.04 7.35 -18.74
N PHE A 175 0.13 6.91 -19.21
CA PHE A 175 1.42 7.42 -18.78
C PHE A 175 1.54 8.94 -18.98
N GLY A 176 1.22 9.44 -20.16
CA GLY A 176 1.29 10.88 -20.47
C GLY A 176 0.39 11.73 -19.56
N ASN A 177 -0.74 11.20 -19.15
CA ASN A 177 -1.65 11.88 -18.24
C ASN A 177 -1.21 11.76 -16.77
N ARG A 178 -0.98 10.54 -16.26
CA ARG A 178 -0.79 10.28 -14.83
C ARG A 178 0.63 10.52 -14.32
N TYR A 179 1.66 10.33 -15.19
CA TYR A 179 3.07 10.53 -14.81
C TYR A 179 3.54 11.98 -15.05
N ALA A 180 2.63 12.92 -14.83
CA ALA A 180 2.90 14.34 -14.89
C ALA A 180 3.66 14.82 -13.63
N PRO A 181 4.58 15.80 -13.75
CA PRO A 181 5.39 16.27 -12.62
C PRO A 181 4.55 16.80 -11.45
N ASN A 182 3.44 17.46 -11.73
CA ASN A 182 2.50 17.95 -10.71
C ASN A 182 1.64 16.85 -10.06
N ASN A 183 1.78 15.60 -10.49
CA ASN A 183 1.19 14.40 -9.87
C ASN A 183 2.24 13.51 -9.20
N MET A 184 3.45 14.03 -8.99
CA MET A 184 4.59 13.32 -8.42
C MET A 184 5.22 14.09 -7.27
N VAL A 185 5.80 13.34 -6.34
CA VAL A 185 6.67 13.84 -5.28
C VAL A 185 8.00 13.09 -5.37
N LEU A 186 9.11 13.83 -5.39
CA LEU A 186 10.43 13.27 -5.13
C LEU A 186 10.73 13.44 -3.65
N ALA A 187 10.78 12.33 -2.91
CA ALA A 187 11.14 12.32 -1.50
C ALA A 187 12.58 11.83 -1.33
N CYS A 188 13.28 12.37 -0.33
CA CYS A 188 14.64 11.99 0.01
C CYS A 188 14.85 11.99 1.53
N CYS A 189 15.53 10.99 2.07
CA CYS A 189 15.84 10.89 3.49
C CYS A 189 17.27 10.39 3.70
N GLY A 190 17.93 10.89 4.75
CA GLY A 190 19.27 10.44 5.14
C GLY A 190 20.35 11.51 4.98
N ASN A 191 21.57 11.08 4.69
CA ASN A 191 22.70 12.00 4.57
C ASN A 191 22.88 12.46 3.13
N PHE A 192 22.46 13.69 2.85
CA PHE A 192 22.57 14.30 1.51
C PHE A 192 22.51 15.83 1.56
N ASP A 193 22.88 16.45 0.45
CA ASP A 193 22.78 17.89 0.21
C ASP A 193 21.47 18.18 -0.54
N PHE A 194 20.57 18.92 0.10
CA PHE A 194 19.24 19.21 -0.45
C PHE A 194 19.32 20.16 -1.66
N ASP A 195 20.20 21.17 -1.65
CA ASP A 195 20.37 22.13 -2.75
C ASP A 195 20.94 21.43 -3.99
N ALA A 196 21.89 20.50 -3.80
CA ALA A 196 22.44 19.69 -4.88
C ALA A 196 21.36 18.74 -5.48
N LEU A 197 20.50 18.16 -4.64
CA LEU A 197 19.36 17.33 -5.08
C LEU A 197 18.37 18.16 -5.91
N CYS A 198 18.02 19.37 -5.43
CA CYS A 198 17.12 20.29 -6.13
C CYS A 198 17.69 20.71 -7.49
N SER A 199 18.96 21.10 -7.53
CA SER A 199 19.65 21.50 -8.77
C SER A 199 19.69 20.38 -9.82
N LEU A 200 19.99 19.15 -9.38
CA LEU A 200 19.95 17.97 -10.24
C LEU A 200 18.53 17.71 -10.76
N THR A 201 17.54 17.75 -9.87
CA THR A 201 16.14 17.46 -10.21
C THR A 201 15.59 18.49 -11.18
N GLU A 202 15.86 19.80 -10.97
CA GLU A 202 15.50 20.85 -11.93
C GLU A 202 16.16 20.60 -13.30
N SER A 203 17.44 20.26 -13.32
CA SER A 203 18.18 19.96 -14.58
C SER A 203 17.59 18.77 -15.35
N LYS A 204 17.09 17.73 -14.65
CA LYS A 204 16.59 16.48 -15.25
C LYS A 204 15.08 16.49 -15.51
N CYS A 205 14.33 17.07 -14.60
CA CYS A 205 12.88 16.98 -14.55
C CYS A 205 12.17 18.30 -14.84
N GLY A 206 12.85 19.46 -14.77
CA GLY A 206 12.23 20.79 -14.90
C GLY A 206 11.52 21.05 -16.23
N LYS A 207 11.87 20.29 -17.29
CA LYS A 207 11.21 20.36 -18.60
C LYS A 207 10.04 19.39 -18.78
N TRP A 208 9.69 18.60 -17.77
CA TRP A 208 8.54 17.71 -17.87
C TRP A 208 7.25 18.52 -17.92
N THR A 209 6.33 18.09 -18.77
CA THR A 209 5.06 18.81 -18.98
C THR A 209 4.06 18.43 -17.92
N PRO A 210 3.46 19.39 -17.19
CA PRO A 210 2.36 19.11 -16.28
C PRO A 210 1.10 18.70 -17.04
N SER A 211 0.19 18.02 -16.35
CA SER A 211 -1.10 17.58 -16.87
C SER A 211 -2.21 17.97 -15.91
N ASP A 212 -3.43 18.08 -16.39
CA ASP A 212 -4.61 18.26 -15.56
C ASP A 212 -5.04 16.92 -14.97
N VAL A 213 -4.46 16.57 -13.83
CA VAL A 213 -4.69 15.29 -13.15
C VAL A 213 -5.56 15.52 -11.94
N THR A 214 -6.74 14.92 -11.96
CA THR A 214 -7.68 14.94 -10.83
C THR A 214 -7.93 13.52 -10.34
N ARG A 215 -8.27 13.39 -9.05
CA ARG A 215 -8.82 12.18 -8.45
C ARG A 215 -10.10 12.56 -7.72
N GLU A 216 -11.19 11.91 -8.09
CA GLU A 216 -12.44 12.06 -7.37
C GLU A 216 -12.37 11.31 -6.04
N LEU A 217 -12.72 12.00 -4.96
CA LEU A 217 -12.82 11.43 -3.64
C LEU A 217 -14.29 11.26 -3.31
N SER A 218 -14.77 10.03 -3.38
CA SER A 218 -16.12 9.68 -2.98
C SER A 218 -16.09 8.86 -1.70
N PHE A 219 -17.06 9.10 -0.84
CA PHE A 219 -17.29 8.27 0.33
C PHE A 219 -17.98 6.96 -0.09
N TYR A 220 -17.60 5.86 0.53
CA TYR A 220 -18.24 4.57 0.36
C TYR A 220 -18.37 3.83 1.68
N ALA A 221 -19.60 3.42 2.02
CA ALA A 221 -19.90 2.77 3.30
C ALA A 221 -19.54 1.28 3.35
N GLY A 222 -19.06 0.72 2.25
CA GLY A 222 -18.83 -0.72 2.12
C GLY A 222 -20.11 -1.51 1.88
N SER A 223 -19.98 -2.70 1.27
CA SER A 223 -21.07 -3.68 1.26
C SER A 223 -21.08 -4.46 2.59
N LYS A 224 -22.13 -5.21 2.84
CA LYS A 224 -22.19 -6.20 3.93
C LYS A 224 -22.45 -7.59 3.36
N ASP A 225 -22.06 -7.80 2.11
CA ASP A 225 -22.28 -9.04 1.40
C ASP A 225 -21.40 -10.15 2.00
N LYS A 226 -21.94 -11.37 2.00
CA LYS A 226 -21.22 -12.56 2.46
C LYS A 226 -21.20 -13.59 1.34
N GLN A 227 -20.01 -14.01 0.94
CA GLN A 227 -19.82 -15.00 -0.11
C GLN A 227 -18.81 -16.07 0.30
N ARG A 228 -19.01 -17.28 -0.20
CA ARG A 228 -18.07 -18.38 -0.12
C ARG A 228 -17.83 -18.95 -1.51
N THR A 229 -16.57 -19.15 -1.85
CA THR A 229 -16.14 -19.79 -3.10
C THR A 229 -15.42 -21.10 -2.78
N GLU A 230 -15.71 -22.12 -3.56
CA GLU A 230 -14.96 -23.39 -3.49
C GLU A 230 -13.84 -23.38 -4.52
N LYS A 231 -12.66 -23.85 -4.10
CA LYS A 231 -11.49 -23.98 -4.96
C LYS A 231 -10.92 -25.38 -4.77
N ALA A 232 -10.81 -26.11 -5.87
CA ALA A 232 -10.22 -27.46 -5.84
C ALA A 232 -8.77 -27.40 -5.30
N ASN A 233 -8.34 -28.47 -4.65
CA ASN A 233 -7.00 -28.63 -4.06
C ASN A 233 -6.68 -27.76 -2.84
N LEU A 234 -7.60 -26.96 -2.33
CA LEU A 234 -7.42 -26.33 -1.02
C LEU A 234 -7.70 -27.33 0.11
N VAL A 235 -6.94 -27.19 1.19
CA VAL A 235 -7.10 -28.00 2.42
C VAL A 235 -7.62 -27.12 3.56
N ARG A 236 -7.44 -25.80 3.43
CA ARG A 236 -7.82 -24.81 4.44
C ARG A 236 -8.90 -23.89 3.90
N GLU A 237 -9.63 -23.30 4.83
CA GLU A 237 -10.52 -22.19 4.56
C GLU A 237 -9.77 -20.89 4.83
N HIS A 238 -9.78 -20.00 3.85
CA HIS A 238 -9.20 -18.65 3.89
C HIS A 238 -10.37 -17.67 3.96
N ILE A 239 -10.47 -16.91 5.03
CA ILE A 239 -11.57 -15.98 5.30
C ILE A 239 -11.01 -14.58 5.32
N CYS A 240 -11.60 -13.67 4.55
CA CYS A 240 -11.34 -12.24 4.60
C CYS A 240 -12.60 -11.50 5.02
N LEU A 241 -12.46 -10.60 5.99
CA LEU A 241 -13.52 -9.67 6.40
C LEU A 241 -13.01 -8.25 6.17
N LEU A 242 -13.84 -7.43 5.54
CA LEU A 242 -13.58 -6.00 5.40
C LEU A 242 -14.68 -5.21 6.07
N SER A 243 -14.31 -4.28 6.95
CA SER A 243 -15.21 -3.27 7.50
C SER A 243 -14.66 -1.88 7.20
N GLN A 244 -15.57 -0.91 7.13
CA GLN A 244 -15.20 0.48 6.91
C GLN A 244 -14.35 1.03 8.05
N ALA A 245 -13.44 1.94 7.73
CA ALA A 245 -12.62 2.66 8.68
C ALA A 245 -12.39 4.12 8.24
N VAL A 246 -11.69 4.90 9.05
CA VAL A 246 -11.37 6.29 8.75
C VAL A 246 -10.37 6.40 7.60
N SER A 247 -10.42 7.52 6.86
CA SER A 247 -9.48 7.81 5.77
C SER A 247 -8.12 8.28 6.28
N MET A 248 -7.15 8.43 5.36
CA MET A 248 -5.81 8.95 5.68
C MET A 248 -5.85 10.39 6.19
N GLN A 249 -6.85 11.19 5.79
CA GLN A 249 -6.99 12.57 6.22
C GLN A 249 -7.57 12.73 7.64
N ASP A 250 -8.19 11.68 8.17
CA ASP A 250 -8.77 11.70 9.51
C ASP A 250 -7.69 11.51 10.59
N GLU A 251 -7.65 12.41 11.56
CA GLU A 251 -6.65 12.33 12.65
C GLU A 251 -6.87 11.10 13.56
N ARG A 252 -8.08 10.51 13.56
CA ARG A 252 -8.38 9.26 14.27
C ARG A 252 -7.73 8.02 13.65
N ARG A 253 -7.00 8.15 12.53
CA ARG A 253 -6.24 7.04 11.92
C ARG A 253 -5.25 6.39 12.90
N PHE A 254 -4.70 7.15 13.86
CA PHE A 254 -3.82 6.60 14.89
C PHE A 254 -4.60 5.70 15.87
N ALA A 255 -5.80 6.12 16.28
CA ALA A 255 -6.69 5.31 17.11
C ALA A 255 -7.12 4.03 16.36
N THR A 256 -7.44 4.15 15.07
CA THR A 256 -7.82 3.02 14.21
C THR A 256 -6.67 2.04 14.02
N SER A 257 -5.44 2.53 13.85
CA SER A 257 -4.24 1.68 13.78
C SER A 257 -4.04 0.88 15.08
N LEU A 258 -4.21 1.54 16.23
CA LEU A 258 -4.10 0.87 17.53
C LEU A 258 -5.23 -0.14 17.74
N LEU A 259 -6.47 0.16 17.30
CA LEU A 259 -7.58 -0.79 17.31
C LEU A 259 -7.23 -2.07 16.53
N ALA A 260 -6.66 -1.94 15.33
CA ALA A 260 -6.25 -3.09 14.53
C ALA A 260 -5.22 -3.97 15.26
N ILE A 261 -4.25 -3.35 15.94
CA ILE A 261 -3.24 -4.07 16.75
C ILE A 261 -3.88 -4.76 17.97
N ILE A 262 -4.80 -4.11 18.68
CA ILE A 262 -5.51 -4.70 19.81
C ILE A 262 -6.35 -5.89 19.38
N ALA A 263 -7.07 -5.74 18.27
CA ALA A 263 -7.96 -6.77 17.78
C ALA A 263 -7.20 -7.95 17.16
N GLY A 264 -6.19 -7.70 16.31
CA GLY A 264 -5.66 -8.72 15.42
C GLY A 264 -4.15 -8.67 15.14
N ASP A 265 -3.29 -8.17 16.05
CA ASP A 265 -1.84 -8.39 15.91
C ASP A 265 -1.50 -9.88 16.04
N SER A 266 -0.43 -10.31 15.40
CA SER A 266 0.01 -11.71 15.32
C SER A 266 0.32 -12.34 16.68
N THR A 267 0.54 -11.53 17.72
CA THR A 267 0.81 -11.98 19.09
C THR A 267 0.08 -11.11 20.12
N GLY A 268 -0.58 -11.75 21.09
CA GLY A 268 -1.14 -11.06 22.25
C GLY A 268 -2.35 -10.16 21.97
N SER A 269 -2.95 -10.26 20.78
CA SER A 269 -4.21 -9.61 20.41
C SER A 269 -5.42 -10.44 20.83
N ARG A 270 -6.64 -9.88 20.69
CA ARG A 270 -7.87 -10.63 20.93
C ARG A 270 -8.00 -11.85 19.99
N TYR A 271 -7.63 -11.68 18.71
CA TYR A 271 -7.63 -12.81 17.76
C TYR A 271 -6.61 -13.87 18.14
N PHE A 272 -5.41 -13.47 18.54
CA PHE A 272 -4.38 -14.42 18.97
C PHE A 272 -4.88 -15.31 20.10
N TRP A 273 -5.38 -14.73 21.20
CA TRP A 273 -5.79 -15.48 22.37
C TRP A 273 -7.06 -16.32 22.14
N ALA A 274 -7.95 -15.86 21.27
CA ALA A 274 -9.22 -16.55 21.05
C ALA A 274 -9.18 -17.61 19.93
N LEU A 275 -8.27 -17.43 18.96
CA LEU A 275 -8.25 -18.25 17.75
C LEU A 275 -6.93 -19.01 17.54
N VAL A 276 -5.78 -18.30 17.70
CA VAL A 276 -4.47 -18.86 17.33
C VAL A 276 -3.89 -19.69 18.48
N ASP A 277 -3.84 -19.14 19.69
CA ASP A 277 -3.30 -19.83 20.87
C ASP A 277 -4.02 -21.19 21.17
N PRO A 278 -5.36 -21.26 21.09
CA PRO A 278 -6.08 -22.53 21.26
C PRO A 278 -6.11 -23.41 19.99
N ALA A 279 -5.32 -23.07 18.95
CA ALA A 279 -5.21 -23.81 17.69
C ALA A 279 -6.56 -24.02 16.95
N ILE A 280 -7.49 -23.05 17.05
CA ILE A 280 -8.76 -23.03 16.28
C ILE A 280 -8.50 -22.50 14.86
N ALA A 281 -7.57 -21.56 14.72
CA ALA A 281 -7.06 -21.04 13.46
C ALA A 281 -5.53 -21.09 13.46
N GLU A 282 -4.94 -21.23 12.27
CA GLU A 282 -3.48 -21.19 12.06
C GLU A 282 -2.98 -19.75 12.03
N THR A 283 -3.80 -18.88 11.47
CA THR A 283 -3.53 -17.43 11.37
C THR A 283 -4.83 -16.68 11.58
N ALA A 284 -4.75 -15.60 12.35
CA ALA A 284 -5.82 -14.62 12.47
C ALA A 284 -5.18 -13.26 12.70
N ALA A 285 -5.41 -12.32 11.79
CA ALA A 285 -4.82 -10.99 11.85
C ALA A 285 -5.82 -9.92 11.41
N MET A 286 -5.66 -8.70 11.93
CA MET A 286 -6.38 -7.52 11.47
C MET A 286 -5.36 -6.43 11.09
N GLN A 287 -5.61 -5.75 9.98
CA GLN A 287 -4.82 -4.62 9.50
C GLN A 287 -5.73 -3.45 9.18
N TYR A 288 -5.19 -2.25 9.28
CA TYR A 288 -5.85 -1.03 8.88
C TYR A 288 -5.18 -0.44 7.66
N GLU A 289 -5.95 -0.21 6.61
CA GLU A 289 -5.54 0.52 5.43
C GLU A 289 -6.29 1.85 5.34
N SER A 290 -5.51 2.94 5.27
CA SER A 290 -6.03 4.28 5.08
C SER A 290 -5.74 4.77 3.66
N MET A 291 -6.78 5.20 2.98
CA MET A 291 -6.73 5.69 1.61
C MET A 291 -7.28 7.12 1.53
N ASP A 292 -7.19 7.72 0.34
CA ASP A 292 -7.74 9.04 0.03
C ASP A 292 -9.29 9.01 0.19
N GLY A 293 -9.80 9.66 1.23
CA GLY A 293 -11.26 9.77 1.50
C GLY A 293 -11.94 8.52 2.05
N VAL A 294 -11.29 7.37 2.08
CA VAL A 294 -11.84 6.12 2.61
C VAL A 294 -10.78 5.35 3.41
N GLY A 295 -11.20 4.37 4.19
CA GLY A 295 -10.33 3.44 4.88
C GLY A 295 -11.04 2.13 5.17
N ALA A 296 -10.28 1.08 5.43
CA ALA A 296 -10.83 -0.24 5.75
C ALA A 296 -10.00 -0.96 6.82
N LEU A 297 -10.70 -1.74 7.64
CA LEU A 297 -10.10 -2.77 8.49
C LEU A 297 -10.23 -4.11 7.78
N TYR A 298 -9.09 -4.75 7.54
CA TYR A 298 -8.97 -6.05 6.90
C TYR A 298 -8.69 -7.10 7.96
N SER A 299 -9.55 -8.11 8.09
CA SER A 299 -9.25 -9.29 8.88
C SER A 299 -9.01 -10.47 7.97
N TYR A 300 -7.90 -11.16 8.16
CA TYR A 300 -7.58 -12.41 7.46
C TYR A 300 -7.47 -13.55 8.45
N ILE A 301 -8.17 -14.65 8.18
CA ILE A 301 -8.15 -15.85 9.00
C ILE A 301 -7.92 -17.08 8.12
N CYS A 302 -7.04 -17.99 8.58
CA CYS A 302 -6.83 -19.30 7.97
C CYS A 302 -7.12 -20.39 8.99
N CYS A 303 -8.03 -21.33 8.67
CA CYS A 303 -8.43 -22.40 9.58
C CYS A 303 -8.81 -23.68 8.84
N GLY A 304 -9.00 -24.77 9.58
CA GLY A 304 -9.64 -25.97 9.05
C GLY A 304 -11.10 -25.69 8.68
N SER A 305 -11.60 -26.29 7.60
CA SER A 305 -12.97 -26.06 7.12
C SER A 305 -14.04 -26.44 8.14
N GLU A 306 -13.75 -27.40 9.00
CA GLU A 306 -14.60 -27.81 10.12
C GLU A 306 -14.74 -26.73 11.21
N ASN A 307 -13.79 -25.80 11.26
CA ASN A 307 -13.75 -24.74 12.28
C ASN A 307 -14.44 -23.41 11.86
N ILE A 308 -14.88 -23.26 10.60
CA ILE A 308 -15.44 -22.00 10.07
C ILE A 308 -16.53 -21.45 11.01
N SER A 309 -17.54 -22.24 11.32
CA SER A 309 -18.66 -21.80 12.16
C SER A 309 -18.21 -21.40 13.58
N LYS A 310 -17.19 -22.07 14.12
CA LYS A 310 -16.62 -21.74 15.44
C LYS A 310 -15.82 -20.43 15.37
N VAL A 311 -14.99 -20.27 14.35
CA VAL A 311 -14.20 -19.06 14.09
C VAL A 311 -15.12 -17.84 13.95
N MET A 312 -16.16 -17.93 13.11
CA MET A 312 -17.09 -16.81 12.91
C MET A 312 -17.82 -16.41 14.19
N LYS A 313 -18.29 -17.37 15.00
CA LYS A 313 -18.91 -17.08 16.31
C LYS A 313 -17.94 -16.40 17.27
N ILE A 314 -16.67 -16.77 17.28
CA ILE A 314 -15.66 -16.15 18.13
C ILE A 314 -15.38 -14.72 17.65
N LEU A 315 -15.27 -14.48 16.33
CA LEU A 315 -15.07 -13.15 15.78
C LEU A 315 -16.26 -12.22 16.08
N GLU A 316 -17.50 -12.72 15.89
CA GLU A 316 -18.71 -11.98 16.22
C GLU A 316 -18.75 -11.60 17.73
N ALA A 317 -18.37 -12.52 18.61
CA ALA A 317 -18.27 -12.24 20.04
C ALA A 317 -17.17 -11.21 20.37
N ILE A 318 -16.03 -11.22 19.68
CA ILE A 318 -14.98 -10.23 19.83
C ILE A 318 -15.47 -8.85 19.37
N PHE A 319 -16.18 -8.75 18.26
CA PHE A 319 -16.71 -7.48 17.76
C PHE A 319 -17.83 -6.94 18.68
N GLU A 320 -18.69 -7.81 19.20
CA GLU A 320 -19.69 -7.44 20.19
C GLU A 320 -19.03 -6.92 21.49
N ASP A 321 -17.97 -7.58 21.95
CA ASP A 321 -17.22 -7.16 23.13
C ASP A 321 -16.52 -5.81 22.91
N LEU A 322 -15.90 -5.60 21.74
CA LEU A 322 -15.35 -4.30 21.34
C LEU A 322 -16.41 -3.20 21.34
N THR A 323 -17.62 -3.49 20.84
CA THR A 323 -18.70 -2.50 20.73
C THR A 323 -19.32 -2.18 22.08
N THR A 324 -19.46 -3.18 22.97
CA THR A 324 -20.18 -3.04 24.25
C THR A 324 -19.28 -2.63 25.40
N LYS A 325 -18.04 -3.15 25.46
CA LYS A 325 -17.09 -2.89 26.56
C LYS A 325 -15.93 -1.99 26.13
N GLY A 326 -15.66 -1.89 24.82
CA GLY A 326 -14.54 -1.14 24.28
C GLY A 326 -13.20 -1.85 24.50
N VAL A 327 -12.14 -1.04 24.57
CA VAL A 327 -10.76 -1.50 24.83
C VAL A 327 -10.33 -1.11 26.23
N SER A 328 -9.49 -1.93 26.86
CA SER A 328 -8.93 -1.62 28.18
C SER A 328 -7.65 -0.77 28.05
N GLU A 329 -7.30 -0.07 29.15
CA GLU A 329 -6.04 0.70 29.24
C GLU A 329 -4.80 -0.19 29.06
N ASP A 330 -4.85 -1.44 29.55
CA ASP A 330 -3.74 -2.40 29.40
C ASP A 330 -3.54 -2.83 27.94
N GLU A 331 -4.62 -3.11 27.20
CA GLU A 331 -4.58 -3.40 25.76
C GLU A 331 -4.02 -2.20 24.97
N LEU A 332 -4.53 -0.99 25.27
CA LEU A 332 -4.07 0.24 24.64
C LEU A 332 -2.59 0.48 24.88
N GLN A 333 -2.12 0.35 26.12
CA GLN A 333 -0.71 0.58 26.45
C GLN A 333 0.20 -0.43 25.74
N LYS A 334 -0.19 -1.70 25.68
CA LYS A 334 0.56 -2.74 24.94
C LYS A 334 0.61 -2.45 23.43
N ALA A 335 -0.50 -2.04 22.83
CA ALA A 335 -0.57 -1.66 21.43
C ALA A 335 0.31 -0.44 21.12
N LYS A 336 0.26 0.61 21.98
CA LYS A 336 1.16 1.77 21.85
C LYS A 336 2.63 1.36 21.87
N ASN A 337 3.03 0.54 22.82
CA ASN A 337 4.43 0.08 22.94
C ASN A 337 4.88 -0.64 21.66
N LYS A 338 4.05 -1.53 21.10
CA LYS A 338 4.34 -2.25 19.86
C LYS A 338 4.50 -1.31 18.67
N VAL A 339 3.53 -0.41 18.47
CA VAL A 339 3.54 0.53 17.34
C VAL A 339 4.71 1.50 17.45
N LEU A 340 4.99 2.05 18.63
CA LEU A 340 6.11 2.96 18.86
C LEU A 340 7.46 2.29 18.62
N SER A 341 7.65 1.04 19.09
CA SER A 341 8.87 0.28 18.84
C SER A 341 9.04 0.01 17.34
N ALA A 342 8.01 -0.46 16.66
CA ALA A 342 8.06 -0.75 15.23
C ALA A 342 8.34 0.52 14.41
N LEU A 343 7.67 1.64 14.71
CA LEU A 343 7.89 2.93 14.08
C LEU A 343 9.33 3.41 14.26
N THR A 344 9.84 3.36 15.49
CA THR A 344 11.21 3.83 15.80
C THR A 344 12.24 3.00 15.04
N ILE A 345 12.18 1.67 15.14
CA ILE A 345 13.13 0.76 14.47
C ILE A 345 13.07 0.94 12.95
N LYS A 346 11.87 1.07 12.38
CA LYS A 346 11.71 1.31 10.94
C LYS A 346 12.33 2.64 10.51
N CYS A 347 12.17 3.70 11.31
CA CYS A 347 12.65 5.03 10.99
C CYS A 347 14.13 5.27 11.25
N GLU A 348 14.85 4.33 11.89
CA GLU A 348 16.31 4.38 12.01
C GLU A 348 17.00 4.25 10.64
N GLN A 349 16.35 3.60 9.68
CA GLN A 349 16.85 3.49 8.31
C GLN A 349 16.22 4.57 7.42
N PRO A 350 17.02 5.27 6.58
CA PRO A 350 16.49 6.28 5.65
C PRO A 350 15.37 5.77 4.75
N ILE A 351 15.43 4.51 4.30
CA ILE A 351 14.39 3.88 3.46
C ILE A 351 13.05 3.76 4.22
N GLY A 352 13.08 3.44 5.50
CA GLY A 352 11.86 3.34 6.33
C GLY A 352 11.23 4.72 6.55
N ARG A 353 12.07 5.77 6.70
CA ARG A 353 11.62 7.14 6.85
C ARG A 353 11.12 7.72 5.53
N LEU A 354 11.76 7.38 4.41
CA LEU A 354 11.37 7.80 3.06
C LEU A 354 9.90 7.49 2.76
N THR A 355 9.45 6.30 3.11
CA THR A 355 8.06 5.86 2.88
C THR A 355 7.08 6.76 3.64
N ASN A 356 7.36 7.05 4.92
CA ASN A 356 6.50 7.92 5.72
C ASN A 356 6.48 9.35 5.19
N LEU A 357 7.64 9.91 4.83
CA LEU A 357 7.77 11.24 4.28
C LEU A 357 6.98 11.38 2.97
N GLY A 358 7.22 10.46 2.04
CA GLY A 358 6.57 10.47 0.73
C GLY A 358 5.05 10.35 0.82
N PHE A 359 4.53 9.40 1.58
CA PHE A 359 3.08 9.23 1.72
C PHE A 359 2.42 10.37 2.50
N ASN A 360 3.04 10.88 3.56
CA ASN A 360 2.50 12.06 4.25
C ASN A 360 2.35 13.24 3.28
N TRP A 361 3.33 13.44 2.38
CA TRP A 361 3.23 14.52 1.41
C TRP A 361 2.19 14.24 0.32
N VAL A 362 2.15 13.02 -0.23
CA VAL A 362 1.17 12.64 -1.25
C VAL A 362 -0.27 12.81 -0.77
N TYR A 363 -0.57 12.38 0.47
CA TYR A 363 -1.94 12.38 0.99
C TYR A 363 -2.33 13.65 1.73
N LEU A 364 -1.39 14.27 2.47
CA LEU A 364 -1.68 15.36 3.39
C LEU A 364 -1.07 16.68 2.97
N GLN A 365 -0.14 16.68 2.00
CA GLN A 365 0.68 17.84 1.62
C GLN A 365 1.32 18.53 2.84
N ARG A 366 1.70 17.72 3.81
CA ARG A 366 2.23 18.14 5.10
C ARG A 366 3.38 17.25 5.53
N TYR A 367 4.43 17.89 6.04
CA TYR A 367 5.47 17.19 6.78
C TYR A 367 4.97 16.76 8.16
N ARG A 368 5.35 15.56 8.55
CA ARG A 368 5.21 15.06 9.92
C ARG A 368 6.53 14.44 10.34
N SER A 369 7.09 15.00 11.40
CA SER A 369 8.28 14.43 12.03
C SER A 369 7.96 13.12 12.75
N MET A 370 8.97 12.28 12.99
CA MET A 370 8.81 11.10 13.83
C MET A 370 8.33 11.46 15.24
N ALA A 371 8.78 12.60 15.78
CA ALA A 371 8.36 13.07 17.10
C ALA A 371 6.86 13.40 17.14
N GLU A 372 6.32 14.03 16.10
CA GLU A 372 4.86 14.29 16.00
C GLU A 372 4.06 13.00 15.90
N ASP A 373 4.55 12.00 15.17
CA ASP A 373 3.87 10.70 15.07
C ASP A 373 3.91 9.95 16.41
N VAL A 374 5.05 9.97 17.09
CA VAL A 374 5.20 9.39 18.44
C VAL A 374 4.26 10.05 19.45
N GLU A 375 4.16 11.38 19.46
CA GLU A 375 3.25 12.10 20.36
C GLU A 375 1.79 11.86 20.00
N ALA A 376 1.44 11.77 18.71
CA ALA A 376 0.08 11.44 18.28
C ALA A 376 -0.32 10.02 18.77
N ILE A 377 0.56 9.02 18.63
CA ILE A 377 0.29 7.67 19.10
C ILE A 377 0.18 7.62 20.63
N LYS A 378 1.09 8.30 21.37
CA LYS A 378 1.02 8.36 22.83
C LYS A 378 -0.23 9.05 23.33
N GLY A 379 -0.69 10.08 22.61
CA GLY A 379 -1.87 10.88 22.96
C GLY A 379 -3.21 10.14 22.81
N VAL A 380 -3.29 9.05 22.04
CA VAL A 380 -4.53 8.29 21.86
C VAL A 380 -5.04 7.76 23.20
N THR A 381 -6.33 7.92 23.45
CA THR A 381 -7.02 7.42 24.65
C THR A 381 -7.93 6.23 24.29
N THR A 382 -8.39 5.50 25.30
CA THR A 382 -9.43 4.47 25.12
C THR A 382 -10.72 5.07 24.57
N ASP A 383 -11.06 6.30 24.95
CA ASP A 383 -12.23 7.02 24.43
C ASP A 383 -12.12 7.30 22.93
N ASP A 384 -10.92 7.63 22.41
CA ASP A 384 -10.69 7.84 20.98
C ASP A 384 -10.93 6.55 20.20
N ILE A 385 -10.41 5.41 20.69
CA ILE A 385 -10.64 4.10 20.04
C ILE A 385 -12.12 3.72 20.11
N ASN A 386 -12.75 3.93 21.26
CA ASN A 386 -14.17 3.62 21.44
C ASN A 386 -15.06 4.52 20.56
N ALA A 387 -14.64 5.77 20.28
CA ALA A 387 -15.33 6.64 19.34
C ALA A 387 -15.24 6.10 17.90
N VAL A 388 -14.07 5.60 17.50
CA VAL A 388 -13.90 4.92 16.19
C VAL A 388 -14.80 3.68 16.10
N ILE A 389 -14.81 2.82 17.13
CA ILE A 389 -15.64 1.60 17.15
C ILE A 389 -17.14 1.92 17.03
N ARG A 390 -17.61 2.99 17.69
CA ARG A 390 -19.03 3.39 17.61
C ARG A 390 -19.44 3.88 16.23
N GLU A 391 -18.56 4.56 15.52
CA GLU A 391 -18.84 5.11 14.18
C GLU A 391 -18.58 4.06 13.09
N PHE A 392 -17.50 3.30 13.23
CA PHE A 392 -17.02 2.31 12.27
C PHE A 392 -16.97 0.94 12.97
N ASN A 393 -18.14 0.34 13.17
CA ASN A 393 -18.21 -0.94 13.88
C ASN A 393 -17.52 -2.06 13.05
N PRO A 394 -16.45 -2.69 13.55
CA PRO A 394 -15.79 -3.77 12.85
C PRO A 394 -16.66 -5.02 12.66
N GLY A 395 -17.77 -5.13 13.38
CA GLY A 395 -18.80 -6.17 13.19
C GLY A 395 -19.69 -5.96 11.96
N ASP A 396 -19.65 -4.77 11.34
CA ASP A 396 -20.35 -4.44 10.11
C ASP A 396 -19.44 -4.72 8.91
N PHE A 397 -19.24 -5.98 8.56
CA PHE A 397 -18.25 -6.40 7.58
C PHE A 397 -18.85 -7.05 6.33
N THR A 398 -18.13 -6.90 5.22
CA THR A 398 -18.18 -7.75 4.03
C THR A 398 -17.34 -8.99 4.30
N GLN A 399 -17.81 -10.16 3.92
CA GLN A 399 -17.10 -11.43 4.08
C GLN A 399 -16.93 -12.14 2.75
N LEU A 400 -15.72 -12.55 2.46
CA LEU A 400 -15.45 -13.54 1.42
C LEU A 400 -14.60 -14.65 2.00
N SER A 401 -14.96 -15.90 1.73
CA SER A 401 -14.11 -17.03 2.04
C SER A 401 -13.86 -17.92 0.81
N ILE A 402 -12.68 -18.51 0.79
CA ILE A 402 -12.26 -19.48 -0.24
C ILE A 402 -11.78 -20.73 0.49
N GLY A 403 -12.37 -21.86 0.17
CA GLY A 403 -12.03 -23.11 0.82
C GLY A 403 -12.19 -24.33 -0.06
N PRO A 404 -11.93 -25.53 0.49
CA PRO A 404 -12.06 -26.78 -0.25
C PRO A 404 -13.50 -27.03 -0.70
N VAL A 405 -13.62 -27.80 -1.76
CA VAL A 405 -14.91 -28.32 -2.21
C VAL A 405 -15.50 -29.17 -1.08
N GLN A 406 -16.68 -28.77 -0.58
CA GLN A 406 -17.38 -29.56 0.42
C GLN A 406 -17.88 -30.83 -0.27
N SER A 407 -17.37 -32.01 0.14
CA SER A 407 -18.02 -33.26 -0.24
C SER A 407 -19.46 -33.18 0.26
N ARG A 408 -20.44 -33.19 -0.65
CA ARG A 408 -21.82 -33.49 -0.24
C ARG A 408 -21.76 -34.84 0.45
N LEU A 409 -21.92 -34.86 1.77
CA LEU A 409 -22.23 -36.08 2.47
C LEU A 409 -23.64 -36.46 1.98
N ASP A 410 -23.70 -37.46 1.06
CA ASP A 410 -24.93 -38.11 0.65
C ASP A 410 -25.62 -38.76 1.87
#